data_287f225f261105bb74c4dc47b3157eba
#
_entry.id   287f225f261105bb74c4dc47b3157eba
#
_cell.length_a   1.000
_cell.length_b   1.000
_cell.length_c   1.000
_cell.angle_alpha   90.00
_cell.angle_beta   90.00
_cell.angle_gamma   90.00
#
_symmetry.space_group_name_H-M   'P 1'
#
loop_
_entity.id
_entity.type
_entity.pdbx_description
1 polymer ?
#
loop_
_entity_poly.entity_id
_entity_poly.type
_entity_poly.pdbx_seq_one_letter_code
_entity_poly.pdbx_strand_id
1 'polypeptide(L)' 'MATEILLPKIGFSMNEGELKEWFAEDGKPIAEGDPLYLLEADKSANEIEAPASGTLKILKPAGEIYEVGTIIAIIE' A
#
# COMPACT_ATOMS: atom_id res chain seq x y z
N MET A 1 7.37 1.11 -17.21
CA MET A 1 7.32 2.32 -16.35
C MET A 1 6.91 1.93 -14.94
N ALA A 2 7.52 2.56 -13.96
CA ALA A 2 7.19 2.25 -12.56
C ALA A 2 5.90 2.94 -12.13
N THR A 3 5.09 2.24 -11.37
CA THR A 3 3.88 2.78 -10.76
C THR A 3 4.15 2.98 -9.28
N GLU A 4 4.09 4.22 -8.83
CA GLU A 4 4.30 4.52 -7.41
C GLU A 4 3.04 4.22 -6.62
N ILE A 5 3.22 3.55 -5.49
CA ILE A 5 2.11 3.22 -4.59
C ILE A 5 2.19 4.21 -3.43
N LEU A 6 1.23 5.12 -3.39
CA LEU A 6 1.15 6.12 -2.34
C LEU A 6 0.14 5.68 -1.28
N LEU A 7 0.38 6.08 -0.04
CA LEU A 7 -0.57 5.82 1.02
C LEU A 7 -1.85 6.62 0.73
N PRO A 8 -2.99 5.96 0.49
CA PRO A 8 -4.20 6.67 0.07
C PRO A 8 -4.94 7.30 1.25
N LYS A 9 -5.70 8.33 0.95
CA LYS A 9 -6.61 8.94 1.90
C LYS A 9 -7.95 8.24 1.79
N ILE A 10 -8.23 7.31 2.70
CA ILE A 10 -9.46 6.53 2.69
C ILE A 10 -10.49 7.04 3.69
N GLY A 11 -10.09 7.89 4.62
CA GLY A 11 -10.98 8.52 5.59
C GLY A 11 -11.12 10.01 5.30
N PHE A 12 -12.25 10.58 5.65
CA PHE A 12 -12.55 11.98 5.35
C PHE A 12 -11.54 12.95 5.97
N SER A 13 -11.13 12.69 7.21
CA SER A 13 -10.19 13.54 7.94
C SER A 13 -8.82 12.89 8.10
N MET A 14 -8.51 11.91 7.27
CA MET A 14 -7.29 11.13 7.41
C MET A 14 -6.06 11.91 6.98
N ASN A 15 -5.08 12.01 7.86
CA ASN A 15 -3.78 12.61 7.56
C ASN A 15 -2.69 11.54 7.49
N GLU A 16 -2.93 10.40 8.13
CA GLU A 16 -1.98 9.29 8.20
C GLU A 16 -2.75 7.98 8.37
N GLY A 17 -2.09 6.89 8.14
CA GLY A 17 -2.67 5.57 8.32
C GLY A 17 -1.61 4.57 8.72
N GLU A 18 -2.04 3.48 9.34
CA GLU A 18 -1.14 2.41 9.73
C GLU A 18 -1.10 1.35 8.65
N LEU A 19 0.09 1.07 8.13
CA LEU A 19 0.31 -0.03 7.19
C LEU A 19 0.45 -1.29 8.03
N LYS A 20 -0.62 -2.06 8.13
CA LYS A 20 -0.67 -3.22 9.02
C LYS A 20 0.11 -4.41 8.51
N GLU A 21 -0.05 -4.73 7.24
CA GLU A 21 0.50 -5.96 6.68
C GLU A 21 0.60 -5.84 5.16
N TRP A 22 1.66 -6.42 4.61
CA TRP A 22 1.80 -6.61 3.17
C TRP A 22 1.31 -8.01 2.82
N PHE A 23 0.38 -8.09 1.88
CA PHE A 23 -0.11 -9.40 1.38
C PHE A 23 0.75 -9.93 0.25
N ALA A 24 1.55 -9.06 -0.37
CA ALA A 24 2.47 -9.42 -1.44
C ALA A 24 3.90 -9.31 -0.93
N GLU A 25 4.81 -10.03 -1.57
CA GLU A 25 6.22 -10.02 -1.16
C GLU A 25 7.06 -9.11 -2.04
N ASP A 26 8.09 -8.53 -1.44
CA ASP A 26 9.06 -7.71 -2.15
C ASP A 26 9.77 -8.55 -3.21
N GLY A 27 9.88 -8.00 -4.42
CA GLY A 27 10.56 -8.66 -5.52
C GLY A 27 9.74 -9.71 -6.25
N LYS A 28 8.48 -9.89 -5.89
CA LYS A 28 7.60 -10.88 -6.52
C LYS A 28 6.64 -10.21 -7.51
N PRO A 29 6.20 -10.94 -8.53
CA PRO A 29 5.21 -10.40 -9.46
C PRO A 29 3.87 -10.23 -8.79
N ILE A 30 3.15 -9.18 -9.19
CA ILE A 30 1.81 -8.91 -8.69
C ILE A 30 0.94 -8.52 -9.90
N ALA A 31 -0.33 -8.88 -9.84
CA ALA A 31 -1.29 -8.54 -10.88
C ALA A 31 -2.25 -7.48 -10.38
N GLU A 32 -2.73 -6.65 -11.29
CA GLU A 32 -3.74 -5.64 -10.98
C GLU A 32 -4.95 -6.32 -10.34
N GLY A 33 -5.41 -5.77 -9.22
CA GLY A 33 -6.54 -6.33 -8.49
C GLY A 33 -6.16 -7.32 -7.40
N ASP A 34 -4.90 -7.77 -7.35
CA ASP A 34 -4.46 -8.67 -6.28
C ASP A 34 -4.38 -7.91 -4.95
N PRO A 35 -4.68 -8.57 -3.82
CA PRO A 35 -4.51 -7.92 -2.52
C PRO A 35 -3.06 -7.49 -2.34
N LEU A 36 -2.87 -6.21 -2.04
CA LEU A 36 -1.53 -5.63 -1.94
C LEU A 36 -1.11 -5.45 -0.49
N TYR A 37 -1.91 -4.74 0.29
CA TYR A 37 -1.62 -4.51 1.70
C TYR A 37 -2.89 -4.18 2.48
N LEU A 38 -2.77 -4.25 3.80
CA LEU A 38 -3.85 -3.89 4.72
C LEU A 38 -3.54 -2.54 5.34
N LEU A 39 -4.42 -1.58 5.14
CA LEU A 39 -4.29 -0.24 5.70
C LEU A 39 -5.34 -0.03 6.76
N GLU A 40 -4.91 0.32 7.97
CA GLU A 40 -5.84 0.67 9.04
C GLU A 40 -5.85 2.17 9.25
N ALA A 41 -7.04 2.75 9.19
CA ALA A 41 -7.22 4.17 9.42
C ALA A 41 -8.61 4.38 10.00
N ASP A 42 -8.70 5.32 10.95
CA ASP A 42 -9.98 5.76 11.50
C ASP A 42 -10.86 4.60 12.00
N LYS A 43 -10.24 3.66 12.71
CA LYS A 43 -10.86 2.48 13.31
C LYS A 43 -11.39 1.44 12.32
N SER A 44 -11.03 1.57 11.06
CA SER A 44 -11.39 0.57 10.07
C SER A 44 -10.14 0.05 9.36
N ALA A 45 -10.17 -1.23 9.01
CA ALA A 45 -9.11 -1.87 8.25
C ALA A 45 -9.58 -2.02 6.82
N ASN A 46 -8.73 -1.65 5.88
CA ASN A 46 -9.06 -1.68 4.46
C ASN A 46 -8.00 -2.44 3.69
N GLU A 47 -8.45 -3.41 2.92
CA GLU A 47 -7.57 -4.16 2.04
C GLU A 47 -7.43 -3.40 0.73
N ILE A 48 -6.21 -3.04 0.40
CA ILE A 48 -5.91 -2.25 -0.79
C ILE A 48 -5.40 -3.18 -1.89
N GLU A 49 -5.98 -3.07 -3.06
CA GLU A 49 -5.60 -3.89 -4.21
C GLU A 49 -4.54 -3.20 -5.05
N ALA A 50 -3.77 -4.00 -5.77
CA ALA A 50 -2.73 -3.47 -6.65
C ALA A 50 -3.36 -2.68 -7.80
N PRO A 51 -2.88 -1.46 -8.09
CA PRO A 51 -3.41 -0.64 -9.17
C PRO A 51 -2.85 -1.01 -10.54
N ALA A 52 -1.85 -1.88 -10.59
CA ALA A 52 -1.19 -2.26 -11.84
C ALA A 52 -0.51 -3.61 -11.68
N SER A 53 -0.12 -4.19 -12.78
CA SER A 53 0.62 -5.46 -12.80
C SER A 53 2.11 -5.18 -12.99
N GLY A 54 2.95 -6.00 -12.41
CA GLY A 54 4.40 -5.88 -12.54
C GLY A 54 5.11 -6.55 -11.38
N THR A 55 6.34 -6.13 -11.12
CA THR A 55 7.12 -6.64 -9.99
C THR A 55 7.03 -5.63 -8.85
N LEU A 56 6.62 -6.11 -7.69
CA LEU A 56 6.47 -5.27 -6.51
C LEU A 56 7.82 -5.01 -5.85
N LYS A 57 8.06 -3.75 -5.53
CA LYS A 57 9.24 -3.35 -4.78
C LYS A 57 8.77 -2.57 -3.55
N ILE A 58 8.89 -3.18 -2.38
CA ILE A 58 8.43 -2.58 -1.13
C ILE A 58 9.51 -1.62 -0.61
N LEU A 59 9.12 -0.37 -0.38
CA LEU A 59 10.03 0.66 0.13
C LEU A 59 9.86 0.92 1.62
N LYS A 60 8.65 0.68 2.16
CA LYS A 60 8.36 0.91 3.57
C LYS A 60 7.80 -0.35 4.19
N PRO A 61 8.31 -0.77 5.35
CA PRO A 61 7.84 -1.99 6.01
C PRO A 61 6.45 -1.81 6.62
N ALA A 62 5.77 -2.92 6.86
CA ALA A 62 4.51 -2.93 7.59
C ALA A 62 4.76 -2.72 9.08
N GLY A 63 3.69 -2.40 9.80
CA GLY A 63 3.75 -2.22 11.26
C GLY A 63 4.02 -0.80 11.69
N GLU A 64 4.03 0.16 10.78
CA GLU A 64 4.30 1.56 11.09
C GLU A 64 3.22 2.47 10.53
N ILE A 65 3.15 3.68 11.08
CA ILE A 65 2.21 4.71 10.63
C ILE A 65 2.92 5.63 9.65
N TYR A 66 2.30 5.87 8.50
CA TYR A 66 2.83 6.76 7.47
C TYR A 66 1.82 7.84 7.13
N GLU A 67 2.31 8.97 6.68
CA GLU A 67 1.45 10.06 6.23
C GLU A 67 0.84 9.76 4.87
N VAL A 68 -0.34 10.29 4.63
CA VAL A 68 -1.00 10.20 3.33
C VAL A 68 -0.09 10.84 2.27
N GLY A 69 0.09 10.14 1.17
CA GLY A 69 0.97 10.58 0.09
C GLY A 69 2.39 10.04 0.16
N THR A 70 2.72 9.30 1.23
CA THR A 70 4.02 8.65 1.33
C THR A 70 4.14 7.55 0.28
N ILE A 71 5.24 7.51 -0.45
CA ILE A 71 5.50 6.43 -1.40
C ILE A 71 5.92 5.21 -0.60
N ILE A 72 5.06 4.19 -0.57
CA ILE A 72 5.30 3.00 0.24
C ILE A 72 5.85 1.83 -0.57
N ALA A 73 5.63 1.85 -1.87
CA ALA A 73 6.10 0.78 -2.77
C ALA A 73 6.09 1.27 -4.21
N ILE A 74 6.69 0.47 -5.07
CA ILE A 74 6.71 0.72 -6.52
C ILE A 74 6.41 -0.60 -7.22
N ILE A 75 5.63 -0.56 -8.28
CA ILE A 75 5.40 -1.70 -9.17
C ILE A 75 6.10 -1.39 -10.49
N GLU A 76 7.04 -2.23 -10.86
CA GLU A 76 7.84 -2.03 -12.08
C GLU A 76 7.52 -3.02 -13.19
#